data_f099a5c19b6ccbb627e871be3f5136f3
#
_entry.id   f099a5c19b6ccbb627e871be3f5136f3
#
_cell.length_a   1.000
_cell.length_b   1.000
_cell.length_c   1.000
_cell.angle_alpha   90.00
_cell.angle_beta   90.00
_cell.angle_gamma   90.00
#
_symmetry.space_group_name_H-M   'P 1'
#
loop_
_entity.id
_entity.type
_entity.pdbx_description
1 polymer ?
#
loop_
_entity_poly.entity_id
_entity_poly.type
_entity_poly.pdbx_seq_one_letter_code
_entity_poly.pdbx_strand_id
1 'polypeptide(L)'
;MNAFGRNFRVEIFGESHGAAIGVVVDGVMPGIELGVEDFMPDILRRKSGAKGTTPRIEADEPEILSGVFDGHTTGAPIAVIFKNNNTRSSDYEALKAVPRPGHADYVASVKWNGFNDPRGGGHFSGRITLPLVAAGVIAKKMCQGLSFEAGLIEIGGETDKSKWGDLLDKTSKEGDSLGGIVECRVSGVPAGLGEPFFDSVESLISHAVFSIPGVRGIEFGDGFASARMKGSEHNDSLELKEGSVTTVKNGSGGINGGITNGSPVVFRVAFKPTSSITKSQTTLNIKTGGQTTLNVPGRHDVCFALRTPVIVEAVTAIVLADLKGRGI
;
A
#
# COMPACT_ATOMS: atom_id res chain seq x y z
N MET A 1 -5.81 -5.50 -13.83
CA MET A 1 -7.15 -4.98 -13.53
C MET A 1 -7.00 -3.94 -12.43
N ASN A 2 -7.74 -2.83 -12.46
CA ASN A 2 -7.61 -1.72 -11.50
C ASN A 2 -8.74 -1.77 -10.44
N ALA A 3 -9.45 -2.88 -10.36
CA ALA A 3 -10.53 -3.12 -9.43
C ALA A 3 -10.24 -4.30 -8.52
N PHE A 4 -10.69 -4.19 -7.26
CA PHE A 4 -10.61 -5.21 -6.23
C PHE A 4 -11.91 -5.24 -5.42
N GLY A 5 -12.23 -6.39 -4.82
CA GLY A 5 -13.37 -6.60 -3.95
C GLY A 5 -14.63 -7.07 -4.69
N ARG A 6 -15.57 -7.63 -3.94
CA ARG A 6 -16.87 -8.15 -4.43
C ARG A 6 -18.04 -7.44 -3.76
N ASN A 7 -17.98 -7.28 -2.44
CA ASN A 7 -19.03 -6.62 -1.64
C ASN A 7 -18.66 -5.16 -1.34
N PHE A 8 -17.38 -4.91 -1.04
CA PHE A 8 -16.78 -3.59 -0.96
C PHE A 8 -15.79 -3.47 -2.13
N ARG A 9 -16.26 -2.90 -3.22
CA ARG A 9 -15.51 -2.85 -4.47
C ARG A 9 -14.84 -1.51 -4.66
N VAL A 10 -13.55 -1.54 -4.96
CA VAL A 10 -12.76 -0.35 -5.29
C VAL A 10 -12.26 -0.42 -6.73
N GLU A 11 -12.27 0.70 -7.44
CA GLU A 11 -11.66 0.85 -8.76
C GLU A 11 -10.85 2.13 -8.79
N ILE A 12 -9.53 2.01 -9.00
CA ILE A 12 -8.61 3.15 -9.05
C ILE A 12 -8.33 3.55 -10.50
N PHE A 13 -8.18 4.85 -10.74
CA PHE A 13 -7.90 5.40 -12.06
C PHE A 13 -6.93 6.59 -12.02
N GLY A 14 -6.43 6.96 -13.20
CA GLY A 14 -5.56 8.09 -13.43
C GLY A 14 -4.08 7.74 -13.45
N GLU A 15 -3.27 8.71 -13.86
CA GLU A 15 -1.82 8.64 -13.96
C GLU A 15 -1.17 9.81 -13.20
N SER A 16 0.10 9.63 -12.81
CA SER A 16 0.86 10.61 -12.01
C SER A 16 0.86 12.02 -12.59
N HIS A 17 0.85 12.16 -13.91
CA HIS A 17 0.88 13.42 -14.64
C HIS A 17 -0.37 13.65 -15.52
N GLY A 18 -1.43 12.83 -15.32
CA GLY A 18 -2.75 13.10 -15.86
C GLY A 18 -3.43 14.27 -15.14
N ALA A 19 -4.64 14.61 -15.55
CA ALA A 19 -5.41 15.72 -14.95
C ALA A 19 -5.75 15.46 -13.48
N ALA A 20 -6.08 14.22 -13.15
CA ALA A 20 -6.42 13.78 -11.79
C ALA A 20 -6.13 12.30 -11.62
N ILE A 21 -6.10 11.86 -10.37
CA ILE A 21 -6.16 10.46 -9.95
C ILE A 21 -7.37 10.29 -9.04
N GLY A 22 -7.93 9.08 -8.94
CA GLY A 22 -9.09 8.90 -8.09
C GLY A 22 -9.46 7.45 -7.88
N VAL A 23 -10.53 7.27 -7.14
CA VAL A 23 -11.14 5.98 -6.83
C VAL A 23 -12.65 6.07 -6.93
N VAL A 24 -13.27 5.00 -7.40
CA VAL A 24 -14.69 4.72 -7.24
C VAL A 24 -14.81 3.57 -6.24
N VAL A 25 -15.64 3.78 -5.21
CA VAL A 25 -15.94 2.78 -4.16
C VAL A 25 -17.41 2.44 -4.24
N ASP A 26 -17.73 1.17 -4.41
CA ASP A 26 -19.10 0.63 -4.47
C ASP A 26 -19.33 -0.37 -3.32
N GLY A 27 -20.59 -0.59 -2.95
CA GLY A 27 -20.97 -1.48 -1.85
C GLY A 27 -20.82 -0.84 -0.45
N VAL A 28 -20.79 0.49 -0.37
CA VAL A 28 -20.80 1.20 0.90
C VAL A 28 -22.23 1.29 1.45
N MET A 29 -22.41 0.93 2.72
CA MET A 29 -23.73 1.04 3.37
C MET A 29 -24.17 2.51 3.41
N PRO A 30 -25.46 2.80 3.19
CA PRO A 30 -26.00 4.15 3.34
C PRO A 30 -26.02 4.57 4.82
N GLY A 31 -25.97 5.90 5.05
CA GLY A 31 -26.09 6.48 6.39
C GLY A 31 -24.78 6.54 7.20
N ILE A 32 -23.63 6.22 6.60
CA ILE A 32 -22.32 6.44 7.24
C ILE A 32 -21.96 7.92 7.09
N GLU A 33 -21.62 8.57 8.19
CA GLU A 33 -21.12 9.95 8.17
C GLU A 33 -19.76 10.00 7.41
N LEU A 34 -19.68 10.85 6.40
CA LEU A 34 -18.49 10.99 5.55
C LEU A 34 -18.37 12.41 4.98
N GLY A 35 -17.28 13.07 5.34
CA GLY A 35 -16.88 14.37 4.82
C GLY A 35 -15.42 14.37 4.30
N VAL A 36 -15.00 15.49 3.73
CA VAL A 36 -13.62 15.67 3.23
C VAL A 36 -12.61 15.59 4.38
N GLU A 37 -12.97 16.06 5.55
CA GLU A 37 -12.16 16.06 6.77
C GLU A 37 -11.78 14.66 7.25
N ASP A 38 -12.60 13.65 6.99
CA ASP A 38 -12.33 12.26 7.38
C ASP A 38 -11.11 11.67 6.69
N PHE A 39 -10.81 12.14 5.47
CA PHE A 39 -9.68 11.65 4.68
C PHE A 39 -8.35 12.26 5.12
N MET A 40 -8.38 13.46 5.69
CA MET A 40 -7.17 14.27 5.93
C MET A 40 -6.16 13.62 6.87
N PRO A 41 -6.55 12.97 8.00
CA PRO A 41 -5.58 12.31 8.89
C PRO A 41 -4.72 11.28 8.18
N ASP A 42 -5.33 10.38 7.40
CA ASP A 42 -4.60 9.33 6.68
C ASP A 42 -3.84 9.87 5.46
N ILE A 43 -4.39 10.86 4.76
CA ILE A 43 -3.69 11.56 3.68
C ILE A 43 -2.42 12.23 4.21
N LEU A 44 -2.47 12.89 5.36
CA LEU A 44 -1.30 13.55 5.97
C LEU A 44 -0.22 12.56 6.36
N ARG A 45 -0.55 11.39 6.88
CA ARG A 45 0.39 10.30 7.18
C ARG A 45 1.09 9.77 5.91
N ARG A 46 0.39 9.78 4.78
CA ARG A 46 0.96 9.37 3.48
C ARG A 46 1.84 10.45 2.87
N LYS A 47 1.64 11.73 3.17
CA LYS A 47 2.37 12.85 2.55
C LYS A 47 3.88 12.71 2.70
N SER A 48 4.60 13.25 1.72
CA SER A 48 6.04 13.46 1.79
C SER A 48 6.37 14.68 2.66
N GLY A 49 7.67 14.89 2.92
CA GLY A 49 8.18 16.01 3.71
C GLY A 49 8.92 15.58 4.97
N ALA A 50 8.73 14.34 5.42
CA ALA A 50 9.57 13.76 6.47
C ALA A 50 10.97 13.42 5.92
N LYS A 51 11.96 13.36 6.82
CA LYS A 51 13.34 12.96 6.49
C LYS A 51 13.35 11.62 5.74
N GLY A 52 14.09 11.54 4.64
CA GLY A 52 14.17 10.34 3.80
C GLY A 52 13.06 10.20 2.76
N THR A 53 12.08 11.13 2.76
CA THR A 53 11.04 11.19 1.72
C THR A 53 11.32 12.31 0.71
N THR A 54 10.65 12.25 -0.45
CA THR A 54 10.78 13.29 -1.46
C THR A 54 10.36 14.66 -0.91
N PRO A 55 11.06 15.75 -1.24
CA PRO A 55 10.63 17.11 -0.88
C PRO A 55 9.50 17.64 -1.78
N ARG A 56 8.96 16.85 -2.72
CA ARG A 56 7.82 17.22 -3.53
C ARG A 56 6.56 17.21 -2.68
N ILE A 57 5.92 18.35 -2.52
CA ILE A 57 4.66 18.52 -1.79
C ILE A 57 3.53 18.72 -2.80
N GLU A 58 2.46 17.94 -2.63
CA GLU A 58 1.20 18.09 -3.34
C GLU A 58 0.11 18.50 -2.34
N ALA A 59 -0.90 19.23 -2.79
CA ALA A 59 -2.04 19.58 -1.93
C ALA A 59 -2.77 18.34 -1.41
N ASP A 60 -2.97 17.35 -2.30
CA ASP A 60 -3.67 16.09 -2.01
C ASP A 60 -5.06 16.32 -1.38
N GLU A 61 -5.78 17.34 -1.87
CA GLU A 61 -7.13 17.68 -1.42
C GLU A 61 -8.13 16.74 -2.09
N PRO A 62 -8.93 15.98 -1.30
CA PRO A 62 -9.96 15.11 -1.85
C PRO A 62 -11.18 15.92 -2.29
N GLU A 63 -11.74 15.55 -3.43
CA GLU A 63 -13.00 16.08 -3.94
C GLU A 63 -13.98 14.90 -4.09
N ILE A 64 -15.08 14.91 -3.31
CA ILE A 64 -16.13 13.88 -3.38
C ILE A 64 -17.12 14.30 -4.47
N LEU A 65 -17.26 13.48 -5.51
CA LEU A 65 -18.11 13.78 -6.66
C LEU A 65 -19.49 13.12 -6.60
N SER A 66 -19.63 12.02 -5.85
CA SER A 66 -20.86 11.24 -5.76
C SER A 66 -20.89 10.39 -4.50
N GLY A 67 -22.08 9.84 -4.19
CA GLY A 67 -22.29 8.84 -3.14
C GLY A 67 -22.41 9.43 -1.74
N VAL A 68 -22.37 10.75 -1.58
CA VAL A 68 -22.57 11.44 -0.30
C VAL A 68 -23.62 12.55 -0.47
N PHE A 69 -24.57 12.63 0.43
CA PHE A 69 -25.57 13.68 0.50
C PHE A 69 -25.81 14.05 1.97
N ASP A 70 -25.84 15.33 2.27
CA ASP A 70 -26.00 15.87 3.62
C ASP A 70 -25.06 15.22 4.65
N GLY A 71 -23.76 15.09 4.27
CA GLY A 71 -22.71 14.51 5.11
C GLY A 71 -22.79 12.99 5.33
N HIS A 72 -23.66 12.28 4.62
CA HIS A 72 -23.85 10.83 4.80
C HIS A 72 -23.80 10.08 3.46
N THR A 73 -23.30 8.85 3.50
CA THR A 73 -23.30 7.96 2.34
C THR A 73 -24.73 7.60 1.92
N THR A 74 -24.96 7.54 0.60
CA THR A 74 -26.31 7.31 0.04
C THR A 74 -26.56 5.87 -0.40
N GLY A 75 -25.51 5.04 -0.43
CA GLY A 75 -25.53 3.70 -1.05
C GLY A 75 -25.22 3.71 -2.55
N ALA A 76 -25.18 4.88 -3.20
CA ALA A 76 -24.63 5.01 -4.55
C ALA A 76 -23.11 4.92 -4.52
N PRO A 77 -22.44 4.55 -5.63
CA PRO A 77 -20.98 4.55 -5.70
C PRO A 77 -20.37 5.90 -5.31
N ILE A 78 -19.35 5.87 -4.44
CA ILE A 78 -18.64 7.05 -3.99
C ILE A 78 -17.44 7.26 -4.93
N ALA A 79 -17.38 8.42 -5.59
CA ALA A 79 -16.24 8.81 -6.40
C ALA A 79 -15.45 9.91 -5.68
N VAL A 80 -14.15 9.67 -5.47
CA VAL A 80 -13.21 10.64 -4.90
C VAL A 80 -12.08 10.89 -5.86
N ILE A 81 -11.79 12.17 -6.16
CA ILE A 81 -10.69 12.56 -7.03
C ILE A 81 -9.68 13.47 -6.32
N PHE A 82 -8.46 13.48 -6.86
CA PHE A 82 -7.36 14.35 -6.46
C PHE A 82 -6.75 14.98 -7.70
N LYS A 83 -6.79 16.31 -7.82
CA LYS A 83 -6.19 17.03 -8.94
C LYS A 83 -4.67 16.99 -8.88
N ASN A 84 -4.03 16.86 -10.03
CA ASN A 84 -2.58 16.90 -10.15
C ASN A 84 -2.13 18.33 -10.50
N ASN A 85 -1.58 19.06 -9.52
CA ASN A 85 -1.24 20.47 -9.66
C ASN A 85 0.26 20.74 -9.87
N ASN A 86 1.14 19.75 -9.63
CA ASN A 86 2.60 19.94 -9.65
C ASN A 86 3.27 18.92 -10.59
N THR A 87 2.97 19.01 -11.89
CA THR A 87 3.50 18.11 -12.92
C THR A 87 4.60 18.78 -13.74
N ARG A 88 5.78 18.15 -13.86
CA ARG A 88 6.87 18.55 -14.74
C ARG A 88 7.10 17.46 -15.78
N SER A 89 6.58 17.67 -16.99
CA SER A 89 6.52 16.63 -18.02
C SER A 89 7.81 16.46 -18.84
N SER A 90 8.69 17.47 -18.88
CA SER A 90 9.90 17.48 -19.72
C SER A 90 10.95 16.44 -19.33
N ASP A 91 10.95 16.01 -18.07
CA ASP A 91 12.02 15.17 -17.50
C ASP A 91 11.90 13.67 -17.86
N TYR A 92 10.80 13.27 -18.56
CA TYR A 92 10.49 11.84 -18.76
C TYR A 92 10.61 11.34 -20.20
N GLU A 93 10.79 12.21 -21.21
CA GLU A 93 10.92 11.79 -22.62
C GLU A 93 12.13 10.89 -22.85
N ALA A 94 13.25 11.16 -22.18
CA ALA A 94 14.46 10.34 -22.28
C ALA A 94 14.25 8.93 -21.73
N LEU A 95 13.37 8.75 -20.74
CA LEU A 95 13.11 7.45 -20.10
C LEU A 95 12.33 6.48 -21.00
N LYS A 96 11.67 6.96 -22.06
CA LYS A 96 11.02 6.08 -23.05
C LYS A 96 12.02 5.19 -23.78
N ALA A 97 13.21 5.74 -24.08
CA ALA A 97 14.26 4.99 -24.77
C ALA A 97 15.20 4.26 -23.82
N VAL A 98 15.34 4.77 -22.59
CA VAL A 98 16.32 4.30 -21.61
C VAL A 98 15.60 4.02 -20.30
N PRO A 99 14.98 2.84 -20.15
CA PRO A 99 14.17 2.50 -18.98
C PRO A 99 15.04 2.39 -17.72
N ARG A 100 14.47 2.81 -16.59
CA ARG A 100 15.09 2.71 -15.28
C ARG A 100 15.22 1.24 -14.85
N PRO A 101 16.40 0.81 -14.38
CA PRO A 101 16.55 -0.51 -13.76
C PRO A 101 15.59 -0.71 -12.60
N GLY A 102 14.95 -1.89 -12.54
CA GLY A 102 14.02 -2.22 -11.46
C GLY A 102 12.70 -1.42 -11.42
N HIS A 103 12.42 -0.59 -12.43
CA HIS A 103 11.15 0.12 -12.60
C HIS A 103 10.23 -0.59 -13.61
N ALA A 104 8.96 -0.17 -13.67
CA ALA A 104 7.99 -0.72 -14.61
C ALA A 104 8.10 -0.14 -16.04
N ASP A 105 8.98 0.79 -16.31
CA ASP A 105 9.08 1.51 -17.60
C ASP A 105 9.08 0.56 -18.81
N TYR A 106 9.97 -0.43 -18.81
CA TYR A 106 10.08 -1.40 -19.90
C TYR A 106 8.84 -2.29 -20.02
N VAL A 107 8.44 -2.93 -18.92
CA VAL A 107 7.33 -3.90 -18.94
C VAL A 107 5.99 -3.23 -19.22
N ALA A 108 5.80 -1.97 -18.83
CA ALA A 108 4.62 -1.17 -19.17
C ALA A 108 4.58 -0.88 -20.67
N SER A 109 5.69 -0.46 -21.26
CA SER A 109 5.80 -0.22 -22.70
C SER A 109 5.48 -1.49 -23.51
N VAL A 110 6.01 -2.64 -23.11
CA VAL A 110 5.72 -3.92 -23.76
C VAL A 110 4.24 -4.29 -23.62
N LYS A 111 3.70 -4.20 -22.40
CA LYS A 111 2.32 -4.60 -22.12
C LYS A 111 1.28 -3.79 -22.90
N TRP A 112 1.52 -2.51 -23.08
CA TRP A 112 0.58 -1.60 -23.76
C TRP A 112 1.10 -1.07 -25.09
N ASN A 113 2.04 -1.78 -25.73
CA ASN A 113 2.57 -1.45 -27.07
C ASN A 113 3.05 0.03 -27.18
N GLY A 114 3.65 0.56 -26.10
CA GLY A 114 4.14 1.94 -26.05
C GLY A 114 3.08 3.02 -25.82
N PHE A 115 1.80 2.68 -25.63
CA PHE A 115 0.71 3.65 -25.41
C PHE A 115 0.51 4.03 -23.94
N ASN A 116 1.32 3.51 -23.03
CA ASN A 116 1.27 3.93 -21.63
C ASN A 116 1.80 5.35 -21.44
N ASP A 117 1.24 6.10 -20.46
CA ASP A 117 1.83 7.37 -20.04
C ASP A 117 3.10 7.14 -19.20
N PRO A 118 4.31 7.50 -19.69
CA PRO A 118 5.56 7.28 -18.95
C PRO A 118 5.84 8.36 -17.92
N ARG A 119 5.11 9.48 -17.95
CA ARG A 119 5.39 10.67 -17.14
C ARG A 119 5.19 10.38 -15.65
N GLY A 120 6.22 10.64 -14.83
CA GLY A 120 6.18 10.39 -13.39
C GLY A 120 5.95 8.92 -12.99
N GLY A 121 6.18 7.97 -13.91
CA GLY A 121 5.87 6.55 -13.74
C GLY A 121 4.42 6.19 -14.05
N GLY A 122 3.63 7.14 -14.55
CA GLY A 122 2.25 6.95 -15.00
C GLY A 122 1.38 6.31 -13.93
N HIS A 123 0.70 5.23 -14.28
CA HIS A 123 -0.14 4.45 -13.38
C HIS A 123 0.64 3.59 -12.36
N PHE A 124 1.97 3.42 -12.54
CA PHE A 124 2.85 2.72 -11.58
C PHE A 124 3.46 3.63 -10.52
N SER A 125 3.13 4.91 -10.55
CA SER A 125 3.65 5.88 -9.59
C SER A 125 3.15 5.61 -8.17
N GLY A 126 4.01 5.84 -7.16
CA GLY A 126 3.60 5.86 -5.76
C GLY A 126 2.48 6.85 -5.45
N ARG A 127 2.23 7.86 -6.34
CA ARG A 127 1.09 8.78 -6.22
C ARG A 127 -0.26 8.06 -6.30
N ILE A 128 -0.35 6.98 -7.07
CA ILE A 128 -1.59 6.19 -7.25
C ILE A 128 -2.01 5.46 -5.96
N THR A 129 -1.16 5.44 -4.94
CA THR A 129 -1.55 4.95 -3.61
C THR A 129 -2.48 5.91 -2.84
N LEU A 130 -2.60 7.18 -3.26
CA LEU A 130 -3.48 8.14 -2.61
C LEU A 130 -4.96 7.76 -2.73
N PRO A 131 -5.48 7.38 -3.92
CA PRO A 131 -6.82 6.78 -4.05
C PRO A 131 -7.04 5.55 -3.17
N LEU A 132 -6.03 4.68 -2.99
CA LEU A 132 -6.14 3.53 -2.08
C LEU A 132 -6.32 3.97 -0.62
N VAL A 133 -5.59 5.01 -0.19
CA VAL A 133 -5.76 5.57 1.16
C VAL A 133 -7.16 6.13 1.35
N ALA A 134 -7.69 6.84 0.36
CA ALA A 134 -9.06 7.35 0.40
C ALA A 134 -10.10 6.21 0.52
N ALA A 135 -9.97 5.16 -0.30
CA ALA A 135 -10.83 3.98 -0.18
C ALA A 135 -10.69 3.30 1.19
N GLY A 136 -9.46 3.28 1.74
CA GLY A 136 -9.17 2.76 3.07
C GLY A 136 -9.88 3.52 4.19
N VAL A 137 -10.01 4.83 4.10
CA VAL A 137 -10.78 5.64 5.06
C VAL A 137 -12.25 5.21 5.07
N ILE A 138 -12.87 5.08 3.90
CA ILE A 138 -14.26 4.60 3.76
C ILE A 138 -14.38 3.18 4.33
N ALA A 139 -13.44 2.30 4.00
CA ALA A 139 -13.42 0.92 4.48
C ALA A 139 -13.29 0.83 6.01
N LYS A 140 -12.44 1.66 6.63
CA LYS A 140 -12.30 1.74 8.10
C LYS A 140 -13.62 2.15 8.76
N LYS A 141 -14.38 3.06 8.17
CA LYS A 141 -15.74 3.42 8.66
C LYS A 141 -16.73 2.26 8.55
N MET A 142 -16.61 1.38 7.55
CA MET A 142 -17.37 0.13 7.44
C MET A 142 -16.91 -0.93 8.47
N CYS A 143 -15.68 -0.86 8.94
CA CYS A 143 -15.05 -1.79 9.86
C CYS A 143 -15.12 -1.30 11.33
N GLN A 144 -16.27 -0.78 11.78
CA GLN A 144 -16.42 -0.32 13.16
C GLN A 144 -16.03 -1.41 14.17
N GLY A 145 -15.33 -1.00 15.23
CA GLY A 145 -14.80 -1.88 16.26
C GLY A 145 -13.43 -2.49 15.94
N LEU A 146 -12.90 -2.34 14.73
CA LEU A 146 -11.55 -2.75 14.38
C LEU A 146 -10.56 -1.58 14.56
N SER A 147 -9.37 -1.88 15.08
CA SER A 147 -8.24 -0.95 15.15
C SER A 147 -7.16 -1.38 14.17
N PHE A 148 -6.70 -0.44 13.33
CA PHE A 148 -5.67 -0.67 12.32
C PHE A 148 -4.42 0.11 12.73
N GLU A 149 -3.32 -0.61 12.92
CA GLU A 149 -2.03 -0.03 13.31
C GLU A 149 -0.94 -0.60 12.40
N ALA A 150 -0.27 0.27 11.66
CA ALA A 150 0.91 -0.13 10.92
C ALA A 150 2.07 0.81 11.19
N GLY A 151 3.26 0.23 11.24
CA GLY A 151 4.49 0.95 11.50
C GLY A 151 5.69 0.33 10.81
N LEU A 152 6.67 1.17 10.50
CA LEU A 152 7.95 0.71 10.00
C LEU A 152 8.73 0.07 11.16
N ILE A 153 9.27 -1.12 10.93
CA ILE A 153 10.06 -1.88 11.90
C ILE A 153 11.52 -2.05 11.48
N GLU A 154 11.82 -1.82 10.19
CA GLU A 154 13.18 -1.95 9.65
C GLU A 154 13.37 -1.01 8.45
N ILE A 155 14.56 -0.39 8.34
CA ILE A 155 15.02 0.35 7.16
C ILE A 155 16.41 -0.16 6.77
N GLY A 156 16.54 -0.70 5.56
CA GLY A 156 17.83 -1.13 5.01
C GLY A 156 18.58 -2.16 5.87
N GLY A 157 17.85 -3.01 6.62
CA GLY A 157 18.40 -3.99 7.55
C GLY A 157 18.60 -3.48 8.98
N GLU A 158 18.38 -2.17 9.25
CA GLU A 158 18.53 -1.58 10.57
C GLU A 158 17.17 -1.55 11.30
N THR A 159 17.10 -2.18 12.46
CA THR A 159 15.90 -2.24 13.32
C THR A 159 15.91 -1.20 14.45
N ASP A 160 17.07 -0.66 14.77
CA ASP A 160 17.20 0.41 15.77
C ASP A 160 16.77 1.75 15.16
N LYS A 161 15.58 2.22 15.54
CA LYS A 161 15.00 3.46 15.03
C LYS A 161 15.86 4.70 15.28
N SER A 162 16.68 4.69 16.33
CA SER A 162 17.57 5.82 16.66
C SER A 162 18.65 6.05 15.58
N LYS A 163 19.02 5.01 14.83
CA LYS A 163 20.03 5.05 13.76
C LYS A 163 19.47 5.38 12.39
N TRP A 164 18.16 5.35 12.20
CA TRP A 164 17.54 5.56 10.89
C TRP A 164 17.86 6.92 10.29
N GLY A 165 17.95 7.95 11.14
CA GLY A 165 18.27 9.30 10.69
C GLY A 165 19.62 9.39 9.99
N ASP A 166 20.66 8.83 10.60
CA ASP A 166 22.02 8.82 10.05
C ASP A 166 22.14 7.93 8.81
N LEU A 167 21.47 6.76 8.83
CA LEU A 167 21.41 5.85 7.70
C LEU A 167 20.78 6.51 6.46
N LEU A 168 19.66 7.21 6.63
CA LEU A 168 18.98 7.95 5.56
C LEU A 168 19.87 9.09 5.01
N ASP A 169 20.55 9.85 5.88
CA ASP A 169 21.45 10.93 5.46
C ASP A 169 22.64 10.39 4.65
N LYS A 170 23.23 9.30 5.12
CA LYS A 170 24.35 8.64 4.42
C LYS A 170 23.91 8.18 3.02
N THR A 171 22.79 7.45 2.95
CA THR A 171 22.26 6.92 1.69
C THR A 171 21.89 8.04 0.72
N SER A 172 21.27 9.12 1.23
CA SER A 172 20.95 10.31 0.42
C SER A 172 22.19 10.96 -0.19
N LYS A 173 23.28 11.09 0.58
CA LYS A 173 24.57 11.63 0.09
C LYS A 173 25.20 10.74 -0.98
N GLU A 174 25.01 9.42 -0.90
CA GLU A 174 25.46 8.45 -1.89
C GLU A 174 24.60 8.45 -3.17
N GLY A 175 23.47 9.19 -3.16
CA GLY A 175 22.51 9.23 -4.27
C GLY A 175 21.75 7.92 -4.47
N ASP A 176 21.63 7.11 -3.42
CA ASP A 176 21.03 5.77 -3.41
C ASP A 176 19.70 5.74 -2.64
N SER A 177 19.11 4.56 -2.48
CA SER A 177 17.85 4.36 -1.79
C SER A 177 17.83 3.09 -0.95
N LEU A 178 16.91 3.01 0.01
CA LEU A 178 16.72 1.90 0.93
C LEU A 178 15.32 1.33 0.84
N GLY A 179 15.21 0.03 1.08
CA GLY A 179 13.96 -0.64 1.36
C GLY A 179 13.61 -0.57 2.85
N GLY A 180 12.49 -1.21 3.21
CA GLY A 180 12.09 -1.32 4.62
C GLY A 180 11.02 -2.37 4.81
N ILE A 181 10.75 -2.70 6.07
CA ILE A 181 9.69 -3.63 6.47
C ILE A 181 8.66 -2.89 7.31
N VAL A 182 7.40 -3.02 6.92
CA VAL A 182 6.24 -2.50 7.66
C VAL A 182 5.53 -3.66 8.32
N GLU A 183 5.29 -3.59 9.63
CA GLU A 183 4.37 -4.47 10.33
C GLU A 183 2.99 -3.83 10.42
N CYS A 184 1.95 -4.61 10.17
CA CYS A 184 0.55 -4.22 10.33
C CYS A 184 -0.10 -5.16 11.34
N ARG A 185 -0.87 -4.56 12.26
CA ARG A 185 -1.68 -5.23 13.27
C ARG A 185 -3.11 -4.74 13.16
N VAL A 186 -4.06 -5.66 13.08
CA VAL A 186 -5.48 -5.32 13.15
C VAL A 186 -6.09 -6.03 14.35
N SER A 187 -6.60 -5.26 15.31
CA SER A 187 -7.23 -5.75 16.52
C SER A 187 -8.75 -5.66 16.43
N GLY A 188 -9.46 -6.49 17.23
CA GLY A 188 -10.93 -6.52 17.24
C GLY A 188 -11.54 -7.34 16.11
N VAL A 189 -10.74 -8.02 15.30
CA VAL A 189 -11.24 -8.86 14.21
C VAL A 189 -11.96 -10.07 14.81
N PRO A 190 -13.26 -10.30 14.52
CA PRO A 190 -13.96 -11.47 15.03
C PRO A 190 -13.41 -12.74 14.42
N ALA A 191 -13.56 -13.88 15.10
CA ALA A 191 -13.31 -15.16 14.50
C ALA A 191 -14.35 -15.44 13.40
N GLY A 192 -13.93 -16.11 12.30
CA GLY A 192 -14.85 -16.55 11.26
C GLY A 192 -14.84 -15.77 9.96
N LEU A 193 -14.01 -14.70 9.82
CA LEU A 193 -13.84 -14.01 8.53
C LEU A 193 -12.89 -14.78 7.62
N GLY A 194 -13.19 -14.81 6.34
CA GLY A 194 -12.40 -15.50 5.31
C GLY A 194 -12.95 -16.88 4.98
N GLU A 195 -12.32 -17.52 4.02
CA GLU A 195 -12.71 -18.83 3.50
C GLU A 195 -11.48 -19.73 3.40
N PRO A 196 -11.62 -21.04 3.37
CA PRO A 196 -10.51 -21.92 3.03
C PRO A 196 -10.08 -21.71 1.56
N PHE A 197 -8.82 -22.02 1.26
CA PHE A 197 -8.20 -21.94 -0.06
C PHE A 197 -8.05 -20.53 -0.61
N PHE A 198 -8.70 -20.22 -1.76
CA PHE A 198 -8.39 -19.03 -2.57
C PHE A 198 -8.88 -17.71 -1.98
N ASP A 199 -9.97 -17.72 -1.24
CA ASP A 199 -10.52 -16.54 -0.57
C ASP A 199 -10.10 -16.47 0.92
N SER A 200 -8.98 -17.10 1.27
CA SER A 200 -8.41 -16.99 2.61
C SER A 200 -8.02 -15.54 2.92
N VAL A 201 -8.07 -15.18 4.19
CA VAL A 201 -7.70 -13.82 4.63
C VAL A 201 -6.28 -13.49 4.18
N GLU A 202 -5.34 -14.45 4.30
CA GLU A 202 -3.96 -14.26 3.85
C GLU A 202 -3.88 -14.05 2.33
N SER A 203 -4.65 -14.80 1.54
CA SER A 203 -4.68 -14.66 0.09
C SER A 203 -5.20 -13.30 -0.34
N LEU A 204 -6.30 -12.84 0.26
CA LEU A 204 -6.93 -11.56 -0.10
C LEU A 204 -6.10 -10.37 0.37
N ILE A 205 -5.54 -10.42 1.61
CA ILE A 205 -4.61 -9.38 2.09
C ILE A 205 -3.37 -9.35 1.21
N SER A 206 -2.77 -10.50 0.87
CA SER A 206 -1.61 -10.55 -0.01
C SER A 206 -1.91 -9.98 -1.39
N HIS A 207 -3.05 -10.34 -1.99
CA HIS A 207 -3.47 -9.78 -3.28
C HIS A 207 -3.57 -8.24 -3.24
N ALA A 208 -4.21 -7.68 -2.20
CA ALA A 208 -4.34 -6.24 -2.03
C ALA A 208 -2.99 -5.57 -1.74
N VAL A 209 -2.15 -6.16 -0.88
CA VAL A 209 -0.81 -5.65 -0.52
C VAL A 209 0.12 -5.62 -1.74
N PHE A 210 0.10 -6.64 -2.60
CA PHE A 210 0.91 -6.65 -3.83
C PHE A 210 0.44 -5.64 -4.89
N SER A 211 -0.71 -4.97 -4.71
CA SER A 211 -1.10 -3.82 -5.53
C SER A 211 -0.32 -2.56 -5.19
N ILE A 212 0.30 -2.48 -4.01
CA ILE A 212 1.09 -1.34 -3.58
C ILE A 212 2.44 -1.34 -4.31
N PRO A 213 2.83 -0.24 -5.00
CA PRO A 213 4.12 -0.16 -5.65
C PRO A 213 5.28 -0.42 -4.69
N GLY A 214 6.24 -1.23 -5.12
CA GLY A 214 7.45 -1.51 -4.35
C GLY A 214 7.36 -2.71 -3.41
N VAL A 215 6.20 -3.31 -3.18
CA VAL A 215 6.07 -4.55 -2.39
C VAL A 215 6.81 -5.70 -3.07
N ARG A 216 7.52 -6.51 -2.24
CA ARG A 216 8.28 -7.70 -2.67
C ARG A 216 8.03 -8.94 -1.83
N GLY A 217 7.43 -8.79 -0.67
CA GLY A 217 7.11 -9.94 0.20
C GLY A 217 6.09 -9.58 1.23
N ILE A 218 5.41 -10.61 1.74
CA ILE A 218 4.50 -10.55 2.87
C ILE A 218 4.68 -11.84 3.67
N GLU A 219 4.58 -11.74 4.99
CA GLU A 219 4.54 -12.89 5.90
C GLU A 219 3.56 -12.64 7.04
N PHE A 220 2.85 -13.68 7.48
CA PHE A 220 1.86 -13.61 8.56
C PHE A 220 2.41 -14.29 9.82
N GLY A 221 2.19 -13.68 11.00
CA GLY A 221 2.63 -14.20 12.29
C GLY A 221 4.13 -14.52 12.32
N ASP A 222 4.50 -15.76 12.63
CA ASP A 222 5.88 -16.24 12.63
C ASP A 222 6.50 -16.29 11.21
N GLY A 223 5.67 -16.21 10.16
CA GLY A 223 6.10 -16.13 8.77
C GLY A 223 7.11 -17.20 8.37
N PHE A 224 8.21 -16.81 7.72
CA PHE A 224 9.26 -17.74 7.32
C PHE A 224 10.00 -18.41 8.49
N ALA A 225 9.93 -17.85 9.70
CA ALA A 225 10.53 -18.47 10.88
C ALA A 225 9.83 -19.79 11.23
N SER A 226 8.53 -19.92 10.99
CA SER A 226 7.76 -21.13 11.26
C SER A 226 8.30 -22.40 10.57
N ALA A 227 8.91 -22.23 9.38
CA ALA A 227 9.52 -23.34 8.65
C ALA A 227 10.73 -23.99 9.36
N ARG A 228 11.27 -23.33 10.40
CA ARG A 228 12.39 -23.82 11.20
C ARG A 228 11.95 -24.32 12.59
N MET A 229 10.66 -24.19 12.90
CA MET A 229 10.07 -24.59 14.17
C MET A 229 9.55 -26.03 14.11
N LYS A 230 9.51 -26.70 15.26
CA LYS A 230 8.74 -27.92 15.42
C LYS A 230 7.25 -27.58 15.57
N GLY A 231 6.37 -28.54 15.25
CA GLY A 231 4.93 -28.33 15.42
C GLY A 231 4.54 -27.93 16.84
N SER A 232 5.16 -28.54 17.87
CA SER A 232 4.94 -28.15 19.27
C SER A 232 5.41 -26.74 19.65
N GLU A 233 6.33 -26.19 18.88
CA GLU A 233 6.84 -24.82 19.07
C GLU A 233 5.96 -23.81 18.36
N HIS A 234 5.50 -24.14 17.15
CA HIS A 234 4.66 -23.26 16.33
C HIS A 234 3.19 -23.28 16.76
N ASN A 235 2.64 -24.46 17.12
CA ASN A 235 1.25 -24.60 17.52
C ASN A 235 0.91 -23.65 18.67
N ASP A 236 -0.23 -22.97 18.52
CA ASP A 236 -0.69 -21.92 19.43
C ASP A 236 -1.86 -22.48 20.27
N SER A 237 -1.69 -22.50 21.58
CA SER A 237 -2.74 -22.94 22.49
C SER A 237 -3.87 -21.94 22.52
N LEU A 238 -5.10 -22.41 22.59
CA LEU A 238 -6.27 -21.57 22.80
C LEU A 238 -6.46 -21.32 24.30
N GLU A 239 -6.88 -20.12 24.63
CA GLU A 239 -7.30 -19.72 25.96
C GLU A 239 -8.61 -18.93 25.93
N LEU A 240 -9.34 -18.94 27.05
CA LEU A 240 -10.52 -18.11 27.23
C LEU A 240 -10.11 -16.82 27.98
N LYS A 241 -10.19 -15.68 27.33
CA LYS A 241 -9.85 -14.38 27.89
C LYS A 241 -11.05 -13.45 27.77
N GLU A 242 -11.54 -12.93 28.89
CA GLU A 242 -12.68 -12.01 28.95
C GLU A 242 -13.91 -12.50 28.18
N GLY A 243 -14.17 -13.81 28.22
CA GLY A 243 -15.31 -14.44 27.53
C GLY A 243 -15.10 -14.73 26.03
N SER A 244 -13.92 -14.41 25.48
CA SER A 244 -13.56 -14.66 24.09
C SER A 244 -12.43 -15.68 23.99
N VAL A 245 -12.50 -16.56 22.99
CA VAL A 245 -11.41 -17.49 22.67
C VAL A 245 -10.32 -16.72 21.94
N THR A 246 -9.08 -16.86 22.40
CA THR A 246 -7.90 -16.24 21.77
C THR A 246 -6.72 -17.21 21.80
N THR A 247 -5.64 -16.88 21.11
CA THR A 247 -4.40 -17.63 21.11
C THR A 247 -3.40 -17.07 22.12
N VAL A 248 -2.55 -17.93 22.71
CA VAL A 248 -1.61 -17.50 23.77
C VAL A 248 -0.48 -16.64 23.21
N LYS A 249 0.10 -16.99 22.05
CA LYS A 249 1.25 -16.28 21.47
C LYS A 249 0.97 -15.66 20.09
N ASN A 250 -0.11 -16.06 19.42
CA ASN A 250 -0.49 -15.56 18.09
C ASN A 250 0.55 -15.82 16.97
N GLY A 251 1.21 -17.00 17.01
CA GLY A 251 2.21 -17.39 16.02
C GLY A 251 1.66 -17.53 14.59
N SER A 252 0.36 -17.79 14.44
CA SER A 252 -0.33 -17.84 13.14
C SER A 252 -0.74 -16.45 12.61
N GLY A 253 -0.50 -15.38 13.38
CA GLY A 253 -0.89 -14.03 12.98
C GLY A 253 -2.40 -13.80 12.89
N GLY A 254 -3.19 -14.45 13.75
CA GLY A 254 -4.65 -14.27 13.85
C GLY A 254 -5.48 -15.07 12.84
N ILE A 255 -4.86 -15.99 12.08
CA ILE A 255 -5.51 -16.70 10.98
C ILE A 255 -5.14 -18.19 11.05
N ASN A 256 -6.14 -19.06 11.00
CA ASN A 256 -5.97 -20.50 10.93
C ASN A 256 -6.83 -21.07 9.79
N GLY A 257 -6.22 -21.81 8.88
CA GLY A 257 -6.93 -22.42 7.75
C GLY A 257 -7.59 -21.42 6.80
N GLY A 258 -7.07 -20.18 6.74
CA GLY A 258 -7.61 -19.11 5.90
C GLY A 258 -8.64 -18.23 6.59
N ILE A 259 -9.01 -18.54 7.83
CA ILE A 259 -10.11 -17.93 8.57
C ILE A 259 -9.57 -17.24 9.83
N THR A 260 -10.06 -16.05 10.16
CA THR A 260 -9.67 -15.33 11.36
C THR A 260 -10.07 -16.11 12.62
N ASN A 261 -9.22 -16.09 13.65
CA ASN A 261 -9.40 -16.86 14.87
C ASN A 261 -9.75 -16.02 16.11
N GLY A 262 -10.01 -14.72 15.95
CA GLY A 262 -10.32 -13.80 17.05
C GLY A 262 -9.12 -13.11 17.67
N SER A 263 -7.91 -13.59 17.40
CA SER A 263 -6.67 -12.88 17.77
C SER A 263 -6.35 -11.79 16.76
N PRO A 264 -5.50 -10.81 17.12
CA PRO A 264 -5.11 -9.77 16.17
C PRO A 264 -4.52 -10.34 14.88
N VAL A 265 -4.96 -9.84 13.73
CA VAL A 265 -4.32 -10.15 12.44
C VAL A 265 -3.01 -9.39 12.37
N VAL A 266 -1.88 -10.12 12.25
CA VAL A 266 -0.51 -9.57 12.25
C VAL A 266 0.26 -10.09 11.06
N PHE A 267 0.82 -9.16 10.27
CA PHE A 267 1.65 -9.49 9.12
C PHE A 267 2.71 -8.41 8.86
N ARG A 268 3.74 -8.78 8.10
CA ARG A 268 4.84 -7.89 7.71
C ARG A 268 4.97 -7.82 6.21
N VAL A 269 5.29 -6.62 5.70
CA VAL A 269 5.40 -6.33 4.27
C VAL A 269 6.77 -5.77 3.97
N ALA A 270 7.48 -6.40 3.03
CA ALA A 270 8.78 -5.95 2.56
C ALA A 270 8.64 -5.04 1.33
N PHE A 271 9.19 -3.83 1.44
CA PHE A 271 9.27 -2.84 0.38
C PHE A 271 10.70 -2.77 -0.16
N LYS A 272 10.86 -2.87 -1.48
CA LYS A 272 12.16 -2.70 -2.13
C LYS A 272 12.62 -1.24 -2.09
N PRO A 273 13.94 -0.98 -2.27
CA PRO A 273 14.45 0.37 -2.52
C PRO A 273 13.79 1.03 -3.73
N THR A 274 13.70 2.36 -3.71
CA THR A 274 13.20 3.15 -4.83
C THR A 274 14.10 2.98 -6.05
N SER A 275 13.53 2.69 -7.22
CA SER A 275 14.30 2.47 -8.45
C SER A 275 14.87 3.75 -9.06
N SER A 276 14.26 4.90 -8.76
CA SER A 276 14.73 6.21 -9.22
C SER A 276 15.77 6.74 -8.24
N ILE A 277 17.05 6.62 -8.61
CA ILE A 277 18.18 7.09 -7.81
C ILE A 277 19.08 8.00 -8.67
N THR A 278 19.81 8.90 -8.02
CA THR A 278 20.76 9.79 -8.71
C THR A 278 22.09 9.14 -8.98
N LYS A 279 22.40 8.03 -8.29
CA LYS A 279 23.57 7.21 -8.55
C LYS A 279 23.53 6.63 -9.96
N SER A 280 24.66 6.66 -10.64
CA SER A 280 24.82 6.13 -12.00
C SER A 280 24.50 4.65 -12.09
N GLN A 281 23.67 4.26 -13.05
CA GLN A 281 23.27 2.88 -13.29
C GLN A 281 23.45 2.51 -14.75
N THR A 282 23.84 1.27 -15.02
CA THR A 282 23.89 0.73 -16.37
C THR A 282 22.51 0.18 -16.75
N THR A 283 22.04 0.53 -17.94
CA THR A 283 20.76 0.06 -18.50
C THR A 283 20.88 -0.08 -20.01
N LEU A 284 19.81 -0.51 -20.68
CA LEU A 284 19.72 -0.68 -22.12
C LEU A 284 19.05 0.54 -22.76
N ASN A 285 19.62 1.05 -23.84
CA ASN A 285 18.87 1.90 -24.76
C ASN A 285 18.09 1.00 -25.73
N ILE A 286 16.75 0.96 -25.57
CA ILE A 286 15.87 0.03 -26.32
C ILE A 286 15.86 0.36 -27.81
N LYS A 287 16.08 1.62 -28.21
CA LYS A 287 16.07 2.02 -29.63
C LYS A 287 17.34 1.59 -30.36
N THR A 288 18.49 1.62 -29.71
CA THR A 288 19.79 1.30 -30.34
C THR A 288 20.26 -0.12 -30.03
N GLY A 289 19.68 -0.79 -29.02
CA GLY A 289 20.13 -2.10 -28.55
C GLY A 289 21.44 -2.08 -27.75
N GLY A 290 22.03 -0.90 -27.51
CA GLY A 290 23.30 -0.74 -26.80
C GLY A 290 23.12 -0.47 -25.31
N GLN A 291 24.12 -0.91 -24.51
CA GLN A 291 24.19 -0.50 -23.10
C GLN A 291 24.49 1.00 -23.00
N THR A 292 23.90 1.64 -22.00
CA THR A 292 24.10 3.06 -21.71
C THR A 292 24.07 3.31 -20.21
N THR A 293 24.58 4.45 -19.80
CA THR A 293 24.54 4.93 -18.43
C THR A 293 23.32 5.81 -18.23
N LEU A 294 22.60 5.56 -17.14
CA LEU A 294 21.43 6.34 -16.73
C LEU A 294 21.66 6.94 -15.35
N ASN A 295 21.48 8.26 -15.26
CA ASN A 295 21.28 8.97 -14.01
C ASN A 295 19.86 9.50 -14.02
N VAL A 296 19.08 9.24 -12.97
CA VAL A 296 17.71 9.74 -12.88
C VAL A 296 17.73 11.02 -12.05
N PRO A 297 17.75 12.20 -12.71
CA PRO A 297 17.72 13.44 -11.97
C PRO A 297 16.36 13.63 -11.33
N GLY A 298 16.28 14.34 -10.21
CA GLY A 298 15.02 14.67 -9.58
C GLY A 298 15.02 14.44 -8.07
N ARG A 299 13.84 14.62 -7.50
CA ARG A 299 13.60 14.50 -6.06
C ARG A 299 12.86 13.20 -5.80
N HIS A 300 13.59 12.19 -5.34
CA HIS A 300 13.05 10.86 -5.09
C HIS A 300 13.04 10.55 -3.60
N ASP A 301 12.20 9.61 -3.18
CA ASP A 301 12.23 9.06 -1.82
C ASP A 301 13.54 8.28 -1.64
N VAL A 302 14.32 8.59 -0.62
CA VAL A 302 15.46 7.77 -0.18
C VAL A 302 14.94 6.44 0.38
N CYS A 303 13.81 6.48 1.09
CA CYS A 303 13.11 5.28 1.54
C CYS A 303 11.59 5.47 1.39
N PHE A 304 11.00 4.89 0.34
CA PHE A 304 9.56 4.95 0.10
C PHE A 304 8.75 4.29 1.22
N ALA A 305 9.30 3.27 1.88
CA ALA A 305 8.65 2.55 2.96
C ALA A 305 8.20 3.45 4.13
N LEU A 306 8.83 4.62 4.32
CA LEU A 306 8.43 5.62 5.33
C LEU A 306 6.98 6.12 5.17
N ARG A 307 6.43 6.06 3.97
CA ARG A 307 5.10 6.56 3.62
C ARG A 307 4.05 5.46 3.51
N THR A 308 4.45 4.21 3.66
CA THR A 308 3.61 3.05 3.33
C THR A 308 2.78 2.47 4.48
N PRO A 309 3.04 2.71 5.77
CA PRO A 309 2.22 2.17 6.85
C PRO A 309 0.72 2.43 6.67
N VAL A 310 0.33 3.67 6.44
CA VAL A 310 -1.08 4.04 6.21
C VAL A 310 -1.68 3.41 4.95
N ILE A 311 -0.86 3.13 3.93
CA ILE A 311 -1.30 2.46 2.69
C ILE A 311 -1.57 0.97 2.98
N VAL A 312 -0.72 0.33 3.80
CA VAL A 312 -0.91 -1.06 4.23
C VAL A 312 -2.19 -1.19 5.07
N GLU A 313 -2.40 -0.27 6.02
CA GLU A 313 -3.67 -0.21 6.77
C GLU A 313 -4.88 -0.06 5.83
N ALA A 314 -4.79 0.83 4.85
CA ALA A 314 -5.88 1.12 3.92
C ALA A 314 -6.29 -0.11 3.10
N VAL A 315 -5.32 -0.80 2.48
CA VAL A 315 -5.64 -2.01 1.69
C VAL A 315 -6.13 -3.15 2.57
N THR A 316 -5.65 -3.25 3.81
CA THR A 316 -6.16 -4.24 4.78
C THR A 316 -7.61 -3.94 5.18
N ALA A 317 -7.93 -2.67 5.41
CA ALA A 317 -9.31 -2.25 5.70
C ALA A 317 -10.24 -2.56 4.52
N ILE A 318 -9.80 -2.33 3.28
CA ILE A 318 -10.56 -2.69 2.07
C ILE A 318 -10.87 -4.19 2.04
N VAL A 319 -9.89 -5.04 2.33
CA VAL A 319 -10.10 -6.50 2.38
C VAL A 319 -11.09 -6.90 3.46
N LEU A 320 -10.94 -6.35 4.68
CA LEU A 320 -11.81 -6.71 5.79
C LEU A 320 -13.24 -6.16 5.61
N ALA A 321 -13.40 -4.99 4.98
CA ALA A 321 -14.72 -4.47 4.61
C ALA A 321 -15.41 -5.37 3.57
N ASP A 322 -14.66 -5.86 2.57
CA ASP A 322 -15.17 -6.80 1.58
C ASP A 322 -15.58 -8.15 2.19
N LEU A 323 -14.78 -8.67 3.13
CA LEU A 323 -15.09 -9.92 3.85
C LEU A 323 -16.30 -9.77 4.77
N LYS A 324 -16.42 -8.67 5.53
CA LYS A 324 -17.59 -8.39 6.40
C LYS A 324 -18.89 -8.30 5.60
N GLY A 325 -18.85 -7.77 4.38
CA GLY A 325 -20.02 -7.71 3.52
C GLY A 325 -20.56 -9.06 3.06
N ARG A 326 -19.78 -10.15 3.22
CA ARG A 326 -20.21 -11.51 2.88
C ARG A 326 -21.07 -12.18 3.97
N GLY A 327 -21.38 -11.47 5.05
CA GLY A 327 -22.29 -11.87 6.11
C GLY A 327 -21.73 -12.97 7.03
N ILE A 328 -21.33 -12.59 8.22
CA ILE A 328 -21.31 -13.44 9.41
C ILE A 328 -22.41 -12.94 10.34
#